data_32dcf348e45438877298783bb4bdcdf4
#
_entry.id   32dcf348e45438877298783bb4bdcdf4
#
_cell.length_a   1.000
_cell.length_b   1.000
_cell.length_c   1.000
_cell.angle_alpha   90.00
_cell.angle_beta   90.00
_cell.angle_gamma   90.00
#
_symmetry.space_group_name_H-M   'P 1'
#
loop_
_entity.id
_entity.type
_entity.pdbx_description
1 polymer ?
#
loop_
_entity_poly.entity_id
_entity_poly.type
_entity_poly.pdbx_seq_one_letter_code
_entity_poly.pdbx_strand_id
1 'polypeptide(L)'
;MKFCPMCGSSQAHAGVTVCQWCDHEEKPLEELSKQEIDDLMASYEYEWIEDGVRIVEVKNIRDIALRGAVGIPHFVTEIAADAFSHCKFLARIGLPEGLRSIGDGAFAHCRDLFDVFIPKSVTHIGNGAFANCYDLGVICAAAPAQPDGWDTDWLSECSARVEWSSTDED
;
A
#
# COMPACT_ATOMS: atom_id res chain seq x y z
N MET A 1 -6.97 -3.99 -10.12
CA MET A 1 -7.97 -3.38 -9.21
C MET A 1 -7.27 -2.20 -8.56
N LYS A 2 -7.82 -0.99 -8.64
CA LYS A 2 -7.24 0.20 -7.99
C LYS A 2 -7.97 0.48 -6.69
N PHE A 3 -7.27 0.93 -5.68
CA PHE A 3 -7.85 1.36 -4.42
C PHE A 3 -7.82 2.88 -4.30
N CYS A 4 -8.88 3.45 -3.75
CA CYS A 4 -8.90 4.88 -3.47
C CYS A 4 -7.92 5.22 -2.32
N PRO A 5 -6.98 6.15 -2.53
CA PRO A 5 -6.00 6.50 -1.50
C PRO A 5 -6.64 7.16 -0.27
N MET A 6 -7.85 7.71 -0.40
CA MET A 6 -8.51 8.41 0.70
C MET A 6 -9.39 7.52 1.57
N CYS A 7 -10.05 6.52 0.99
CA CYS A 7 -11.00 5.66 1.73
C CYS A 7 -10.66 4.17 1.65
N GLY A 8 -9.61 3.77 0.94
CA GLY A 8 -9.20 2.38 0.77
C GLY A 8 -10.18 1.48 0.00
N SER A 9 -11.26 2.05 -0.57
CA SER A 9 -12.22 1.27 -1.34
C SER A 9 -11.64 0.81 -2.68
N SER A 10 -11.93 -0.42 -3.09
CA SER A 10 -11.49 -0.94 -4.38
C SER A 10 -12.23 -0.25 -5.54
N GLN A 11 -11.48 0.24 -6.52
CA GLN A 11 -12.03 0.81 -7.75
C GLN A 11 -11.89 -0.21 -8.88
N ALA A 12 -13.00 -0.52 -9.53
CA ALA A 12 -13.07 -1.62 -10.49
C ALA A 12 -12.46 -1.29 -11.88
N HIS A 13 -12.06 -0.04 -12.16
CA HIS A 13 -11.66 0.37 -13.52
C HIS A 13 -10.40 1.24 -13.55
N ALA A 14 -9.47 0.86 -14.43
CA ALA A 14 -8.35 1.71 -14.80
C ALA A 14 -8.85 3.00 -15.48
N GLY A 15 -8.34 4.16 -15.04
CA GLY A 15 -8.67 5.46 -15.65
C GLY A 15 -9.73 6.29 -14.93
N VAL A 16 -10.21 5.84 -13.76
CA VAL A 16 -11.10 6.66 -12.92
C VAL A 16 -10.25 7.57 -12.04
N THR A 17 -10.34 8.87 -12.25
CA THR A 17 -9.66 9.92 -11.46
C THR A 17 -10.47 10.32 -10.22
N VAL A 18 -11.75 9.94 -10.16
CA VAL A 18 -12.66 10.27 -9.05
C VAL A 18 -13.13 8.99 -8.39
N CYS A 19 -12.99 8.91 -7.06
CA CYS A 19 -13.50 7.78 -6.30
C CYS A 19 -15.03 7.84 -6.21
N GLN A 20 -15.71 6.77 -6.63
CA GLN A 20 -17.19 6.67 -6.59
C GLN A 20 -17.79 6.68 -5.17
N TRP A 21 -16.95 6.47 -4.13
CA TRP A 21 -17.40 6.34 -2.75
C TRP A 21 -17.17 7.57 -1.89
N CYS A 22 -16.20 8.41 -2.25
CA CYS A 22 -15.86 9.62 -1.49
C CYS A 22 -15.71 10.86 -2.37
N ASP A 23 -16.02 10.77 -3.67
CA ASP A 23 -15.92 11.86 -4.67
C ASP A 23 -14.54 12.55 -4.71
N HIS A 24 -13.49 11.84 -4.24
CA HIS A 24 -12.13 12.37 -4.22
C HIS A 24 -11.52 12.31 -5.62
N GLU A 25 -11.09 13.45 -6.13
CA GLU A 25 -10.33 13.57 -7.38
C GLU A 25 -8.84 13.56 -7.05
N GLU A 26 -8.08 12.65 -7.68
CA GLU A 26 -6.62 12.62 -7.56
C GLU A 26 -6.00 13.74 -8.40
N LYS A 27 -5.45 14.75 -7.74
CA LYS A 27 -4.65 15.77 -8.39
C LYS A 27 -3.20 15.31 -8.50
N PRO A 28 -2.49 15.59 -9.60
CA PRO A 28 -1.04 15.38 -9.68
C PRO A 28 -0.31 16.09 -8.54
N LEU A 29 0.82 15.54 -8.11
CA LEU A 29 1.59 16.09 -6.99
C LEU A 29 1.97 17.57 -7.22
N GLU A 30 2.27 17.94 -8.47
CA GLU A 30 2.65 19.30 -8.87
C GLU A 30 1.52 20.32 -8.71
N GLU A 31 0.28 19.86 -8.68
CA GLU A 31 -0.92 20.69 -8.51
C GLU A 31 -1.41 20.75 -7.06
N LEU A 32 -0.82 19.95 -6.16
CA LEU A 32 -1.14 19.95 -4.75
C LEU A 32 -0.44 21.11 -4.03
N SER A 33 -1.19 21.88 -3.27
CA SER A 33 -0.63 22.83 -2.33
C SER A 33 0.05 22.11 -1.16
N LYS A 34 0.98 22.79 -0.48
CA LYS A 34 1.61 22.24 0.72
C LYS A 34 0.59 21.80 1.77
N GLN A 35 -0.49 22.59 1.96
CA GLN A 35 -1.53 22.26 2.94
C GLN A 35 -2.27 20.97 2.55
N GLU A 36 -2.61 20.78 1.28
CA GLU A 36 -3.26 19.55 0.80
C GLU A 36 -2.37 18.32 1.02
N ILE A 37 -1.05 18.46 0.79
CA ILE A 37 -0.09 17.38 1.08
C ILE A 37 -0.04 17.08 2.58
N ASP A 38 0.10 18.11 3.41
CA ASP A 38 0.16 17.95 4.87
C ASP A 38 -1.14 17.29 5.41
N ASP A 39 -2.29 17.65 4.86
CA ASP A 39 -3.59 17.04 5.22
C ASP A 39 -3.65 15.56 4.79
N LEU A 40 -3.23 15.23 3.58
CA LEU A 40 -3.17 13.85 3.08
C LEU A 40 -2.20 12.99 3.88
N MET A 41 -1.09 13.58 4.33
CA MET A 41 -0.03 12.90 5.07
C MET A 41 -0.16 13.04 6.60
N ALA A 42 -1.26 13.61 7.11
CA ALA A 42 -1.45 13.90 8.53
C ALA A 42 -1.29 12.67 9.46
N SER A 43 -1.62 11.49 8.96
CA SER A 43 -1.49 10.22 9.70
C SER A 43 -0.11 9.57 9.60
N TYR A 44 0.81 10.16 8.84
CA TYR A 44 2.12 9.57 8.55
C TYR A 44 3.25 10.47 8.98
N GLU A 45 4.36 9.89 9.40
CA GLU A 45 5.66 10.50 9.32
C GLU A 45 6.25 10.19 7.96
N TYR A 46 6.72 11.23 7.24
CA TYR A 46 7.18 11.07 5.88
C TYR A 46 8.41 11.93 5.59
N GLU A 47 9.15 11.56 4.57
CA GLU A 47 10.29 12.32 4.05
C GLU A 47 10.21 12.45 2.53
N TRP A 48 10.73 13.58 2.02
CA TRP A 48 10.91 13.77 0.59
C TRP A 48 12.16 13.04 0.13
N ILE A 49 12.04 12.27 -0.94
CA ILE A 49 13.15 11.59 -1.60
C ILE A 49 13.22 12.03 -3.07
N GLU A 50 14.29 11.67 -3.78
CA GLU A 50 14.53 12.11 -5.15
C GLU A 50 13.35 11.85 -6.10
N ASP A 51 12.71 10.70 -5.97
CA ASP A 51 11.64 10.23 -6.85
C ASP A 51 10.24 10.29 -6.23
N GLY A 52 10.02 11.04 -5.15
CA GLY A 52 8.69 11.14 -4.54
C GLY A 52 8.70 11.30 -3.02
N VAL A 53 7.83 10.55 -2.35
CA VAL A 53 7.67 10.58 -0.90
C VAL A 53 7.82 9.19 -0.31
N ARG A 54 8.58 9.09 0.78
CA ARG A 54 8.68 7.88 1.60
C ARG A 54 7.87 8.05 2.88
N ILE A 55 6.99 7.10 3.17
CA ILE A 55 6.36 6.97 4.49
C ILE A 55 7.37 6.30 5.41
N VAL A 56 7.71 6.96 6.50
CA VAL A 56 8.64 6.47 7.52
C VAL A 56 7.91 5.72 8.63
N GLU A 57 6.79 6.28 9.12
CA GLU A 57 6.02 5.68 10.22
C GLU A 57 4.56 6.16 10.20
N VAL A 58 3.67 5.35 10.74
CA VAL A 58 2.27 5.72 10.99
C VAL A 58 2.15 6.41 12.34
N LYS A 59 1.81 7.69 12.35
CA LYS A 59 1.69 8.50 13.58
C LYS A 59 0.46 8.16 14.41
N ASN A 60 -0.63 7.78 13.78
CA ASN A 60 -1.91 7.60 14.47
C ASN A 60 -2.57 6.27 14.12
N ILE A 61 -2.09 5.21 14.76
CA ILE A 61 -2.64 3.85 14.61
C ILE A 61 -4.13 3.78 15.00
N ARG A 62 -4.62 4.69 15.87
CA ARG A 62 -6.04 4.70 16.30
C ARG A 62 -6.96 5.14 15.16
N ASP A 63 -6.56 6.10 14.33
CA ASP A 63 -7.37 6.56 13.20
C ASP A 63 -7.48 5.46 12.13
N ILE A 64 -6.40 4.71 11.93
CA ILE A 64 -6.39 3.51 11.09
C ILE A 64 -7.33 2.44 11.65
N ALA A 65 -7.31 2.21 12.96
CA ALA A 65 -8.15 1.24 13.65
C ALA A 65 -9.65 1.54 13.50
N LEU A 66 -10.04 2.81 13.49
CA LEU A 66 -11.44 3.21 13.37
C LEU A 66 -11.99 3.04 11.95
N ARG A 67 -11.13 3.06 10.93
CA ARG A 67 -11.54 2.98 9.52
C ARG A 67 -11.43 1.56 8.95
N GLY A 68 -10.58 0.70 9.52
CA GLY A 68 -10.30 -0.64 9.02
C GLY A 68 -9.64 -0.71 7.65
N ALA A 69 -9.66 0.40 6.89
CA ALA A 69 -9.09 0.51 5.56
C ALA A 69 -8.31 1.83 5.42
N VAL A 70 -7.15 1.76 4.78
CA VAL A 70 -6.25 2.89 4.54
C VAL A 70 -5.84 2.93 3.08
N GLY A 71 -5.93 4.09 2.46
CA GLY A 71 -5.34 4.36 1.15
C GLY A 71 -4.03 5.14 1.32
N ILE A 72 -2.99 4.70 0.66
CA ILE A 72 -1.73 5.44 0.57
C ILE A 72 -1.85 6.46 -0.56
N PRO A 73 -1.52 7.76 -0.34
CA PRO A 73 -1.58 8.78 -1.37
C PRO A 73 -0.77 8.42 -2.61
N HIS A 74 -1.27 8.79 -3.79
CA HIS A 74 -0.73 8.38 -5.09
C HIS A 74 0.72 8.82 -5.36
N PHE A 75 1.19 9.87 -4.70
CA PHE A 75 2.54 10.40 -4.82
C PHE A 75 3.58 9.72 -3.90
N VAL A 76 3.14 8.77 -3.08
CA VAL A 76 4.04 7.97 -2.24
C VAL A 76 4.69 6.89 -3.11
N THR A 77 6.02 6.87 -3.12
CA THR A 77 6.81 5.92 -3.91
C THR A 77 7.52 4.87 -3.08
N GLU A 78 7.68 5.10 -1.77
CA GLU A 78 8.33 4.16 -0.86
C GLU A 78 7.62 4.06 0.48
N ILE A 79 7.63 2.88 1.05
CA ILE A 79 7.24 2.58 2.44
C ILE A 79 8.48 2.06 3.15
N ALA A 80 8.91 2.72 4.22
CA ALA A 80 10.11 2.36 4.96
C ALA A 80 9.93 1.04 5.72
N ALA A 81 11.04 0.49 6.23
CA ALA A 81 11.02 -0.65 7.10
C ALA A 81 10.15 -0.38 8.34
N ASP A 82 9.37 -1.38 8.74
CA ASP A 82 8.47 -1.35 9.91
C ASP A 82 7.39 -0.24 9.92
N ALA A 83 7.20 0.54 8.84
CA ALA A 83 6.34 1.73 8.80
C ALA A 83 4.89 1.49 9.27
N PHE A 84 4.31 0.32 8.97
CA PHE A 84 2.98 -0.12 9.41
C PHE A 84 3.04 -1.33 10.34
N SER A 85 4.23 -1.66 10.87
CA SER A 85 4.38 -2.81 11.74
C SER A 85 3.45 -2.71 12.96
N HIS A 86 2.85 -3.83 13.33
CA HIS A 86 1.89 -3.91 14.45
C HIS A 86 0.59 -3.10 14.31
N CYS A 87 0.22 -2.64 13.11
CA CYS A 87 -1.09 -2.05 12.84
C CYS A 87 -2.18 -3.13 12.87
N LYS A 88 -2.51 -3.62 14.07
CA LYS A 88 -3.35 -4.82 14.29
C LYS A 88 -4.75 -4.73 13.70
N PHE A 89 -5.32 -3.52 13.63
CA PHE A 89 -6.67 -3.27 13.14
C PHE A 89 -6.73 -2.85 11.67
N LEU A 90 -5.58 -2.85 10.98
CA LEU A 90 -5.53 -2.57 9.56
C LEU A 90 -6.08 -3.78 8.80
N ALA A 91 -7.31 -3.67 8.32
CA ALA A 91 -7.97 -4.75 7.59
C ALA A 91 -7.67 -4.71 6.08
N ARG A 92 -7.53 -3.50 5.51
CA ARG A 92 -7.22 -3.27 4.10
C ARG A 92 -6.25 -2.14 3.89
N ILE A 93 -5.40 -2.27 2.88
CA ILE A 93 -4.52 -1.20 2.43
C ILE A 93 -4.59 -1.03 0.91
N GLY A 94 -4.76 0.23 0.48
CA GLY A 94 -4.65 0.62 -0.92
C GLY A 94 -3.24 1.12 -1.22
N LEU A 95 -2.48 0.36 -2.00
CA LEU A 95 -1.15 0.74 -2.46
C LEU A 95 -1.25 1.49 -3.79
N PRO A 96 -0.58 2.66 -3.97
CA PRO A 96 -0.67 3.44 -5.18
C PRO A 96 0.13 2.83 -6.34
N GLU A 97 -0.32 3.09 -7.58
CA GLU A 97 0.36 2.63 -8.80
C GLU A 97 1.78 3.19 -8.99
N GLY A 98 2.15 4.24 -8.26
CA GLY A 98 3.51 4.79 -8.25
C GLY A 98 4.45 4.19 -7.21
N LEU A 99 3.95 3.31 -6.33
CA LEU A 99 4.76 2.69 -5.28
C LEU A 99 5.82 1.77 -5.89
N ARG A 100 7.08 1.94 -5.47
CA ARG A 100 8.23 1.20 -5.99
C ARG A 100 8.84 0.24 -4.98
N SER A 101 8.81 0.62 -3.69
CA SER A 101 9.50 -0.13 -2.64
C SER A 101 8.66 -0.27 -1.39
N ILE A 102 8.68 -1.47 -0.83
CA ILE A 102 8.12 -1.82 0.49
C ILE A 102 9.28 -2.37 1.31
N GLY A 103 9.58 -1.73 2.44
CA GLY A 103 10.73 -2.07 3.29
C GLY A 103 10.53 -3.35 4.11
N ASP A 104 11.60 -3.76 4.80
CA ASP A 104 11.61 -4.92 5.68
C ASP A 104 10.56 -4.77 6.78
N GLY A 105 9.76 -5.79 7.04
CA GLY A 105 8.76 -5.76 8.09
C GLY A 105 7.66 -4.71 7.95
N ALA A 106 7.56 -4.01 6.81
CA ALA A 106 6.71 -2.83 6.65
C ALA A 106 5.27 -3.03 7.13
N PHE A 107 4.68 -4.20 6.92
CA PHE A 107 3.34 -4.60 7.38
C PHE A 107 3.39 -5.80 8.34
N ALA A 108 4.54 -6.06 8.98
CA ALA A 108 4.64 -7.18 9.90
C ALA A 108 3.64 -7.06 11.05
N HIS A 109 3.04 -8.19 11.46
CA HIS A 109 2.07 -8.26 12.55
C HIS A 109 0.77 -7.44 12.34
N CYS A 110 0.41 -7.10 11.10
CA CYS A 110 -0.90 -6.58 10.74
C CYS A 110 -1.92 -7.73 10.74
N ARG A 111 -2.45 -8.09 11.90
CA ARG A 111 -3.19 -9.35 12.11
C ARG A 111 -4.51 -9.42 11.38
N ASP A 112 -5.23 -8.28 11.31
CA ASP A 112 -6.55 -8.19 10.68
C ASP A 112 -6.48 -7.91 9.17
N LEU A 113 -5.25 -7.71 8.62
CA LEU A 113 -5.05 -7.50 7.19
C LEU A 113 -5.42 -8.77 6.43
N PHE A 114 -6.41 -8.70 5.52
CA PHE A 114 -6.93 -9.91 4.90
C PHE A 114 -6.76 -9.99 3.37
N ASP A 115 -6.63 -8.86 2.69
CA ASP A 115 -6.30 -8.82 1.27
C ASP A 115 -5.38 -7.64 0.93
N VAL A 116 -4.47 -7.84 -0.02
CA VAL A 116 -3.56 -6.81 -0.52
C VAL A 116 -3.46 -6.92 -2.03
N PHE A 117 -3.55 -5.77 -2.70
CA PHE A 117 -3.20 -5.66 -4.11
C PHE A 117 -1.83 -4.96 -4.23
N ILE A 118 -0.86 -5.64 -4.85
CA ILE A 118 0.48 -5.10 -5.10
C ILE A 118 0.56 -4.62 -6.55
N PRO A 119 0.72 -3.31 -6.79
CA PRO A 119 0.83 -2.74 -8.12
C PRO A 119 2.06 -3.24 -8.89
N LYS A 120 1.99 -3.22 -10.22
CA LYS A 120 3.11 -3.62 -11.10
C LYS A 120 4.37 -2.75 -10.91
N SER A 121 4.21 -1.53 -10.42
CA SER A 121 5.31 -0.59 -10.15
C SER A 121 6.22 -1.04 -9.02
N VAL A 122 5.75 -1.94 -8.11
CA VAL A 122 6.54 -2.42 -6.98
C VAL A 122 7.63 -3.37 -7.45
N THR A 123 8.86 -2.88 -7.44
CA THR A 123 10.07 -3.61 -7.85
C THR A 123 10.85 -4.18 -6.68
N HIS A 124 10.59 -3.71 -5.46
CA HIS A 124 11.28 -4.16 -4.26
C HIS A 124 10.31 -4.42 -3.11
N ILE A 125 10.44 -5.59 -2.49
CA ILE A 125 9.78 -5.93 -1.22
C ILE A 125 10.82 -6.57 -0.31
N GLY A 126 10.98 -5.99 0.88
CA GLY A 126 11.97 -6.42 1.86
C GLY A 126 11.59 -7.67 2.63
N ASN A 127 12.53 -8.17 3.41
CA ASN A 127 12.38 -9.36 4.24
C ASN A 127 11.23 -9.21 5.24
N GLY A 128 10.38 -10.21 5.37
CA GLY A 128 9.27 -10.23 6.32
C GLY A 128 8.26 -9.10 6.15
N ALA A 129 8.19 -8.46 4.98
CA ALA A 129 7.33 -7.29 4.76
C ALA A 129 5.88 -7.53 5.19
N PHE A 130 5.36 -8.75 5.05
CA PHE A 130 4.03 -9.18 5.52
C PHE A 130 4.12 -10.33 6.54
N ALA A 131 5.21 -10.38 7.32
CA ALA A 131 5.37 -11.43 8.31
C ALA A 131 4.27 -11.40 9.38
N ASN A 132 3.80 -12.58 9.79
CA ASN A 132 2.80 -12.73 10.84
C ASN A 132 1.46 -11.99 10.59
N CYS A 133 1.08 -11.79 9.34
CA CYS A 133 -0.25 -11.34 8.95
C CYS A 133 -1.19 -12.56 8.89
N TYR A 134 -1.77 -12.94 10.03
CA TYR A 134 -2.46 -14.23 10.18
C TYR A 134 -3.78 -14.34 9.40
N ASP A 135 -4.50 -13.24 9.23
CA ASP A 135 -5.76 -13.21 8.49
C ASP A 135 -5.57 -12.93 6.98
N LEU A 136 -4.32 -12.69 6.55
CA LEU A 136 -4.01 -12.41 5.16
C LEU A 136 -4.21 -13.68 4.31
N GLY A 137 -5.31 -13.72 3.60
CA GLY A 137 -5.70 -14.88 2.78
C GLY A 137 -5.17 -14.81 1.36
N VAL A 138 -5.21 -13.64 0.75
CA VAL A 138 -4.84 -13.44 -0.65
C VAL A 138 -4.03 -12.17 -0.85
N ILE A 139 -2.97 -12.29 -1.64
CA ILE A 139 -2.23 -11.17 -2.21
C ILE A 139 -2.36 -11.25 -3.72
N CYS A 140 -2.98 -10.24 -4.31
CA CYS A 140 -3.06 -10.10 -5.77
C CYS A 140 -1.88 -9.25 -6.26
N ALA A 141 -0.92 -9.85 -6.95
CA ALA A 141 0.20 -9.14 -7.52
C ALA A 141 -0.03 -8.85 -9.01
N ALA A 142 0.11 -7.59 -9.42
CA ALA A 142 -0.03 -7.20 -10.82
C ALA A 142 1.17 -7.58 -11.70
N ALA A 143 2.14 -8.27 -11.14
CA ALA A 143 3.26 -8.87 -11.85
C ALA A 143 2.94 -10.32 -12.26
N PRO A 144 3.47 -10.83 -13.40
CA PRO A 144 3.21 -12.20 -13.84
C PRO A 144 3.93 -13.27 -13.01
N ALA A 145 4.95 -12.88 -12.27
CA ALA A 145 5.72 -13.72 -11.35
C ALA A 145 6.45 -12.82 -10.35
N GLN A 146 7.03 -13.42 -9.31
CA GLN A 146 7.82 -12.69 -8.32
C GLN A 146 9.02 -11.99 -8.99
N PRO A 147 9.12 -10.63 -8.87
CA PRO A 147 10.30 -9.91 -9.35
C PRO A 147 11.57 -10.25 -8.56
N ASP A 148 12.74 -10.16 -9.20
CA ASP A 148 14.03 -10.45 -8.58
C ASP A 148 14.37 -9.55 -7.37
N GLY A 149 13.77 -8.35 -7.31
CA GLY A 149 13.95 -7.41 -6.21
C GLY A 149 13.07 -7.69 -4.99
N TRP A 150 12.22 -8.71 -5.01
CA TRP A 150 11.45 -9.12 -3.84
C TRP A 150 12.23 -10.14 -3.05
N ASP A 151 12.38 -9.91 -1.75
CA ASP A 151 13.06 -10.84 -0.85
C ASP A 151 12.37 -12.21 -0.87
N THR A 152 13.13 -13.29 -0.70
CA THR A 152 12.58 -14.66 -0.69
C THR A 152 11.66 -14.90 0.50
N ASP A 153 11.90 -14.20 1.60
CA ASP A 153 11.19 -14.37 2.87
C ASP A 153 10.20 -13.22 3.15
N TRP A 154 9.77 -12.49 2.11
CA TRP A 154 8.83 -11.37 2.27
C TRP A 154 7.47 -11.74 2.89
N LEU A 155 7.09 -13.04 2.82
CA LEU A 155 5.89 -13.63 3.44
C LEU A 155 6.22 -14.55 4.63
N SER A 156 7.33 -14.35 5.32
CA SER A 156 7.71 -15.15 6.49
C SER A 156 6.54 -15.30 7.47
N GLU A 157 6.27 -16.55 7.92
CA GLU A 157 5.19 -16.85 8.88
C GLU A 157 3.80 -16.31 8.44
N CYS A 158 3.58 -16.18 7.13
CA CYS A 158 2.31 -15.79 6.54
C CYS A 158 1.84 -16.88 5.56
N SER A 159 0.58 -17.29 5.67
CA SER A 159 -0.01 -18.34 4.83
C SER A 159 -0.79 -17.81 3.63
N ALA A 160 -0.63 -16.53 3.30
CA ALA A 160 -1.32 -15.90 2.18
C ALA A 160 -1.01 -16.59 0.85
N ARG A 161 -2.06 -16.79 0.05
CA ARG A 161 -1.91 -17.22 -1.34
C ARG A 161 -1.57 -16.02 -2.21
N VAL A 162 -0.53 -16.12 -3.03
CA VAL A 162 -0.20 -15.09 -4.02
C VAL A 162 -0.84 -15.44 -5.36
N GLU A 163 -1.68 -14.54 -5.85
CA GLU A 163 -2.27 -14.59 -7.19
C GLU A 163 -1.51 -13.62 -8.10
N TRP A 164 -0.80 -14.17 -9.07
CA TRP A 164 -0.06 -13.41 -10.07
C TRP A 164 -0.97 -13.05 -11.24
N SER A 165 -0.76 -11.88 -11.84
CA SER A 165 -1.50 -11.54 -13.06
C SER A 165 -1.09 -12.51 -14.18
N SER A 166 -2.09 -13.11 -14.86
CA SER A 166 -1.80 -13.89 -16.06
C SER A 166 -1.23 -12.97 -17.15
N THR A 167 -0.24 -13.50 -17.89
CA THR A 167 0.36 -12.80 -19.06
C THR A 167 -0.54 -12.83 -20.30
N ASP A 168 -1.76 -13.33 -20.15
CA ASP A 168 -2.72 -13.51 -21.26
C ASP A 168 -3.58 -12.25 -21.42
N GLU A 169 -2.98 -11.17 -21.90
CA GLU A 169 -3.69 -10.14 -22.65
C GLU A 169 -2.96 -9.95 -23.97
N ASP A 170 -3.47 -10.62 -24.99
CA ASP A 170 -3.27 -10.27 -26.38
C ASP A 170 -3.84 -8.87 -26.69
#